data_ab6b1933f89cef50707e0671f8a790d7
#
_entry.id   ab6b1933f89cef50707e0671f8a790d7
#
_cell.length_a   1.000
_cell.length_b   1.000
_cell.length_c   1.000
_cell.angle_alpha   90.00
_cell.angle_beta   90.00
_cell.angle_gamma   90.00
#
_symmetry.space_group_name_H-M   'P 1'
#
loop_
_entity.id
_entity.type
_entity.pdbx_description
1 polymer ?
#
loop_
_entity_poly.entity_id
_entity_poly.type
_entity_poly.pdbx_seq_one_letter_code
_entity_poly.pdbx_strand_id
1 'polypeptide(L)'
;VNNIEMYRNVVPNSAEKQVITKTDDIEDIYFLFSGLEVSDKKTEPVAGGTVTSFRFNLSNDTSYEIIYCAEAVKSGRLKLPEEKLDYFTAADIESYWDNYQYEIVPVSENELPGQEETQEWDKIPMVMVDGKLYYDTGKESTISGRCGVMDGEITSSVDGSEIPTKDNQSNFGTGFEYQYGADNTIEIFMNEKWIVFEQREGAGNQVRYGDRM
;
A
#
# COMPACT_ATOMS: atom_id res chain seq x y z
N VAL A 1 -0.91 29.11 -5.65
CA VAL A 1 -0.03 28.06 -5.06
C VAL A 1 1.17 28.76 -4.44
N ASN A 2 1.44 28.47 -3.16
CA ASN A 2 2.61 29.05 -2.46
C ASN A 2 3.89 28.27 -2.77
N ASN A 3 3.79 26.96 -2.79
CA ASN A 3 4.85 26.04 -3.17
C ASN A 3 4.25 24.71 -3.61
N ILE A 4 5.09 23.87 -4.23
CA ILE A 4 4.73 22.49 -4.55
C ILE A 4 5.75 21.58 -3.86
N GLU A 5 5.27 20.66 -3.04
CA GLU A 5 6.09 19.56 -2.55
C GLU A 5 6.00 18.42 -3.55
N MET A 6 7.13 18.04 -4.08
CA MET A 6 7.26 16.95 -5.02
C MET A 6 7.95 15.78 -4.34
N TYR A 7 7.34 14.62 -4.39
CA TYR A 7 7.80 13.42 -3.72
C TYR A 7 8.14 12.35 -4.74
N ARG A 8 9.19 11.58 -4.47
CA ARG A 8 9.52 10.35 -5.20
C ARG A 8 9.66 9.21 -4.21
N ASN A 9 8.92 8.14 -4.47
CA ASN A 9 9.03 6.89 -3.72
C ASN A 9 9.51 5.77 -4.65
N VAL A 10 10.67 5.20 -4.33
CA VAL A 10 11.23 4.04 -5.02
C VAL A 10 11.15 2.86 -4.06
N VAL A 11 10.24 1.95 -4.33
CA VAL A 11 10.06 0.75 -3.49
C VAL A 11 11.35 -0.11 -3.56
N PRO A 12 11.92 -0.62 -2.43
CA PRO A 12 11.18 -0.87 -1.20
C PRO A 12 11.35 0.13 -0.07
N ASN A 13 12.20 1.13 -0.04
CA ASN A 13 12.38 1.86 1.23
C ASN A 13 13.03 3.26 1.14
N SER A 14 12.86 4.03 0.09
CA SER A 14 13.36 5.41 0.11
C SER A 14 12.34 6.37 -0.48
N ALA A 15 11.71 7.14 0.38
CA ALA A 15 10.92 8.28 -0.03
C ALA A 15 11.74 9.56 0.15
N GLU A 16 11.71 10.40 -0.87
CA GLU A 16 12.43 11.67 -0.93
C GLU A 16 11.48 12.78 -1.33
N LYS A 17 11.77 13.99 -0.87
CA LYS A 17 11.00 15.20 -1.18
C LYS A 17 11.92 16.33 -1.63
N GLN A 18 11.43 17.14 -2.56
CA GLN A 18 11.95 18.46 -2.84
C GLN A 18 10.81 19.48 -2.81
N VAL A 19 11.10 20.73 -2.39
CA VAL A 19 10.10 21.78 -2.26
C VAL A 19 10.34 22.86 -3.29
N ILE A 20 9.45 22.93 -4.26
CA ILE A 20 9.51 23.87 -5.39
C ILE A 20 8.92 25.21 -4.95
N THR A 21 9.74 26.27 -4.98
CA THR A 21 9.34 27.61 -4.46
C THR A 21 9.44 28.72 -5.49
N LYS A 22 10.18 28.53 -6.59
CA LYS A 22 10.28 29.57 -7.64
C LYS A 22 9.00 29.56 -8.47
N THR A 23 8.50 30.75 -8.74
CA THR A 23 7.26 30.95 -9.50
C THR A 23 7.30 30.29 -10.88
N ASP A 24 8.38 30.45 -11.62
CA ASP A 24 8.53 29.87 -12.96
C ASP A 24 8.46 28.33 -12.93
N ASP A 25 9.08 27.69 -11.93
CA ASP A 25 9.07 26.24 -11.77
C ASP A 25 7.67 25.74 -11.36
N ILE A 26 6.96 26.51 -10.50
CA ILE A 26 5.56 26.25 -10.11
C ILE A 26 4.64 26.34 -11.33
N GLU A 27 4.81 27.35 -12.17
CA GLU A 27 4.03 27.53 -13.39
C GLU A 27 4.30 26.42 -14.40
N ASP A 28 5.54 25.94 -14.52
CA ASP A 28 5.90 24.82 -15.40
C ASP A 28 5.17 23.54 -15.00
N ILE A 29 5.15 23.21 -13.69
CA ILE A 29 4.40 22.07 -13.18
C ILE A 29 2.88 22.25 -13.38
N TYR A 30 2.37 23.45 -13.18
CA TYR A 30 0.96 23.73 -13.43
C TYR A 30 0.59 23.52 -14.91
N PHE A 31 1.43 23.97 -15.84
CA PHE A 31 1.23 23.77 -17.27
C PHE A 31 1.29 22.28 -17.65
N LEU A 32 2.19 21.51 -17.06
CA LEU A 32 2.21 20.05 -17.24
C LEU A 32 0.81 19.47 -16.96
N PHE A 33 0.26 19.68 -15.77
CA PHE A 33 -1.00 19.07 -15.39
C PHE A 33 -2.21 19.65 -16.14
N SER A 34 -2.22 20.93 -16.47
CA SER A 34 -3.29 21.55 -17.24
C SER A 34 -3.36 21.09 -18.69
N GLY A 35 -2.27 20.59 -19.25
CA GLY A 35 -2.16 20.09 -20.61
C GLY A 35 -2.21 18.57 -20.73
N LEU A 36 -2.38 17.83 -19.64
CA LEU A 36 -2.40 16.36 -19.67
C LEU A 36 -3.60 15.80 -20.42
N GLU A 37 -3.32 14.89 -21.33
CA GLU A 37 -4.34 14.00 -21.90
C GLU A 37 -4.51 12.77 -20.96
N VAL A 38 -5.72 12.58 -20.48
CA VAL A 38 -6.08 11.47 -19.60
C VAL A 38 -7.20 10.63 -20.20
N SER A 39 -7.28 9.36 -19.83
CA SER A 39 -8.30 8.44 -20.31
C SER A 39 -8.70 7.41 -19.24
N ASP A 40 -9.89 6.84 -19.38
CA ASP A 40 -10.40 5.77 -18.50
C ASP A 40 -9.82 4.38 -18.84
N LYS A 41 -8.73 4.32 -19.60
CA LYS A 41 -8.09 3.05 -19.94
C LYS A 41 -7.76 2.28 -18.65
N LYS A 42 -8.25 1.06 -18.53
CA LYS A 42 -7.89 0.17 -17.43
C LYS A 42 -6.59 -0.53 -17.75
N THR A 43 -5.68 -0.50 -16.79
CA THR A 43 -4.37 -1.17 -16.83
C THR A 43 -4.22 -2.00 -15.57
N GLU A 44 -3.44 -3.06 -15.62
CA GLU A 44 -3.10 -3.82 -14.41
C GLU A 44 -1.98 -3.08 -13.65
N PRO A 45 -2.07 -2.98 -12.31
CA PRO A 45 -1.02 -2.38 -11.50
C PRO A 45 0.32 -3.09 -11.70
N VAL A 46 1.38 -2.33 -11.90
CA VAL A 46 2.74 -2.87 -12.02
C VAL A 46 3.38 -2.84 -10.64
N ALA A 47 3.75 -4.00 -10.11
CA ALA A 47 4.45 -4.08 -8.84
C ALA A 47 5.87 -3.48 -8.95
N GLY A 48 6.26 -2.65 -7.97
CA GLY A 48 7.61 -2.08 -7.89
C GLY A 48 7.88 -0.88 -8.80
N GLY A 49 6.82 -0.24 -9.30
CA GLY A 49 6.95 1.01 -10.06
C GLY A 49 7.34 2.20 -9.18
N THR A 50 7.94 3.23 -9.82
CA THR A 50 8.18 4.51 -9.16
C THR A 50 6.87 5.27 -8.99
N VAL A 51 6.69 5.86 -7.82
CA VAL A 51 5.58 6.78 -7.54
C VAL A 51 6.11 8.18 -7.40
N THR A 52 5.61 9.09 -8.21
CA THR A 52 5.88 10.54 -8.11
C THR A 52 4.62 11.25 -7.68
N SER A 53 4.66 11.99 -6.58
CA SER A 53 3.49 12.69 -6.05
C SER A 53 3.74 14.17 -5.92
N PHE A 54 2.68 14.95 -6.00
CA PHE A 54 2.72 16.40 -5.93
C PHE A 54 1.67 16.88 -4.92
N ARG A 55 2.12 17.68 -3.95
CA ARG A 55 1.23 18.39 -3.04
C ARG A 55 1.33 19.88 -3.34
N PHE A 56 0.27 20.45 -3.85
CA PHE A 56 0.13 21.88 -4.17
C PHE A 56 -0.36 22.62 -2.93
N ASN A 57 0.53 23.33 -2.24
CA ASN A 57 0.15 24.09 -1.05
C ASN A 57 -0.44 25.44 -1.46
N LEU A 58 -1.71 25.67 -1.12
CA LEU A 58 -2.45 26.86 -1.47
C LEU A 58 -2.32 27.96 -0.40
N SER A 59 -2.69 29.21 -0.75
CA SER A 59 -2.53 30.38 0.12
C SER A 59 -3.49 30.43 1.32
N ASN A 60 -4.45 29.50 1.40
CA ASN A 60 -5.47 29.41 2.44
C ASN A 60 -5.25 28.23 3.39
N ASP A 61 -4.01 27.76 3.51
CA ASP A 61 -3.62 26.60 4.31
C ASP A 61 -4.30 25.28 3.90
N THR A 62 -4.79 25.20 2.67
CA THR A 62 -5.26 23.96 2.06
C THR A 62 -4.23 23.43 1.07
N SER A 63 -4.26 22.14 0.82
CA SER A 63 -3.43 21.49 -0.18
C SER A 63 -4.28 20.70 -1.16
N TYR A 64 -3.73 20.43 -2.33
CA TYR A 64 -4.30 19.56 -3.34
C TYR A 64 -3.25 18.55 -3.77
N GLU A 65 -3.63 17.28 -3.88
CA GLU A 65 -2.68 16.21 -4.13
C GLU A 65 -2.92 15.48 -5.46
N ILE A 66 -1.84 15.19 -6.16
CA ILE A 66 -1.83 14.38 -7.38
C ILE A 66 -0.77 13.31 -7.23
N ILE A 67 -1.13 12.05 -7.47
CA ILE A 67 -0.23 10.90 -7.37
C ILE A 67 -0.09 10.27 -8.76
N TYR A 68 1.14 10.15 -9.24
CA TYR A 68 1.46 9.44 -10.47
C TYR A 68 2.18 8.14 -10.17
N CYS A 69 1.61 7.03 -10.61
CA CYS A 69 2.19 5.68 -10.52
C CYS A 69 2.67 5.28 -11.92
N ALA A 70 3.99 5.21 -12.12
CA ALA A 70 4.56 4.79 -13.39
C ALA A 70 4.26 3.31 -13.66
N GLU A 71 3.75 3.00 -14.86
CA GLU A 71 3.47 1.63 -15.33
C GLU A 71 4.43 1.19 -16.43
N ALA A 72 4.89 2.14 -17.23
CA ALA A 72 5.91 1.93 -18.25
C ALA A 72 6.63 3.25 -18.54
N VAL A 73 7.65 3.21 -19.38
CA VAL A 73 8.34 4.42 -19.82
C VAL A 73 7.32 5.38 -20.44
N LYS A 74 7.21 6.59 -19.88
CA LYS A 74 6.29 7.65 -20.32
C LYS A 74 4.82 7.30 -20.29
N SER A 75 4.40 6.46 -19.37
CA SER A 75 2.97 6.22 -19.13
C SER A 75 2.72 5.70 -17.74
N GLY A 76 1.55 6.02 -17.20
CA GLY A 76 1.15 5.58 -15.87
C GLY A 76 -0.25 6.01 -15.49
N ARG A 77 -0.56 5.80 -14.24
CA ARG A 77 -1.85 6.18 -13.65
C ARG A 77 -1.72 7.44 -12.82
N LEU A 78 -2.65 8.34 -13.05
CA LEU A 78 -2.80 9.58 -12.32
C LEU A 78 -3.97 9.46 -11.37
N LYS A 79 -3.69 9.53 -10.08
CA LYS A 79 -4.71 9.46 -9.02
C LYS A 79 -4.88 10.83 -8.39
N LEU A 80 -6.15 11.19 -8.16
CA LEU A 80 -6.56 12.39 -7.44
C LEU A 80 -7.32 11.90 -6.20
N PRO A 81 -6.66 11.79 -5.05
CA PRO A 81 -7.24 11.17 -3.86
C PRO A 81 -8.52 11.84 -3.38
N GLU A 82 -8.56 13.17 -3.35
CA GLU A 82 -9.71 13.93 -2.86
C GLU A 82 -10.98 13.67 -3.67
N GLU A 83 -10.88 13.55 -5.00
CA GLU A 83 -12.00 13.28 -5.90
C GLU A 83 -12.24 11.79 -6.12
N LYS A 84 -11.39 10.92 -5.59
CA LYS A 84 -11.42 9.45 -5.84
C LYS A 84 -11.38 9.11 -7.33
N LEU A 85 -10.59 9.87 -8.09
CA LEU A 85 -10.43 9.68 -9.52
C LEU A 85 -9.10 9.01 -9.84
N ASP A 86 -9.12 8.18 -10.86
CA ASP A 86 -7.97 7.41 -11.34
C ASP A 86 -8.00 7.31 -12.86
N TYR A 87 -7.01 7.92 -13.52
CA TYR A 87 -6.90 8.01 -14.97
C TYR A 87 -5.58 7.45 -15.48
N PHE A 88 -5.59 6.95 -16.71
CA PHE A 88 -4.37 6.63 -17.44
C PHE A 88 -3.89 7.86 -18.22
N THR A 89 -2.57 8.09 -18.24
CA THR A 89 -1.93 9.08 -19.09
C THR A 89 -0.69 8.51 -19.77
N ALA A 90 -0.38 9.00 -20.98
CA ALA A 90 0.83 8.68 -21.75
C ALA A 90 1.89 9.79 -21.62
N ALA A 91 1.87 10.55 -20.53
CA ALA A 91 2.83 11.61 -20.24
C ALA A 91 4.00 11.12 -19.40
N ASP A 92 5.18 11.68 -19.63
CA ASP A 92 6.40 11.43 -18.86
C ASP A 92 6.45 12.33 -17.62
N ILE A 93 5.66 11.97 -16.60
CA ILE A 93 5.59 12.76 -15.36
C ILE A 93 6.77 12.42 -14.44
N GLU A 94 7.28 11.19 -14.49
CA GLU A 94 8.40 10.75 -13.66
C GLU A 94 9.66 11.60 -13.90
N SER A 95 9.93 11.97 -15.16
CA SER A 95 11.12 12.75 -15.51
C SER A 95 11.14 14.16 -14.92
N TYR A 96 10.00 14.70 -14.50
CA TYR A 96 9.93 16.01 -13.86
C TYR A 96 10.70 16.09 -12.54
N TRP A 97 10.89 14.96 -11.86
CA TRP A 97 11.72 14.93 -10.66
C TRP A 97 13.12 15.47 -10.87
N ASP A 98 13.74 15.16 -11.99
CA ASP A 98 15.12 15.52 -12.29
C ASP A 98 15.25 16.89 -12.99
N ASN A 99 14.14 17.54 -13.34
CA ASN A 99 14.13 18.83 -14.02
C ASN A 99 14.46 20.01 -13.09
N TYR A 100 14.34 19.83 -11.78
CA TYR A 100 14.50 20.90 -10.80
C TYR A 100 15.69 20.63 -9.87
N GLN A 101 16.35 21.73 -9.44
CA GLN A 101 17.52 21.67 -8.56
C GLN A 101 17.19 22.30 -7.20
N TYR A 102 16.40 21.60 -6.41
CA TYR A 102 16.11 21.92 -5.01
C TYR A 102 16.79 20.92 -4.08
N GLU A 103 16.87 21.27 -2.80
CA GLU A 103 17.37 20.35 -1.79
C GLU A 103 16.47 19.12 -1.69
N ILE A 104 17.06 17.93 -1.80
CA ILE A 104 16.37 16.66 -1.64
C ILE A 104 16.51 16.22 -0.20
N VAL A 105 15.39 15.99 0.46
CA VAL A 105 15.35 15.51 1.84
C VAL A 105 14.63 14.17 1.93
N PRO A 106 15.12 13.22 2.73
CA PRO A 106 14.40 11.98 2.99
C PRO A 106 13.14 12.28 3.80
N VAL A 107 12.06 11.55 3.52
CA VAL A 107 10.78 11.65 4.22
C VAL A 107 10.29 10.29 4.68
N SER A 108 9.48 10.30 5.73
CA SER A 108 8.81 9.09 6.20
C SER A 108 7.57 8.78 5.36
N GLU A 109 7.13 7.53 5.37
CA GLU A 109 5.96 7.09 4.58
C GLU A 109 4.68 7.88 4.92
N ASN A 110 4.50 8.29 6.18
CA ASN A 110 3.34 9.05 6.63
C ASN A 110 3.31 10.52 6.14
N GLU A 111 4.39 11.01 5.54
CA GLU A 111 4.43 12.36 4.94
C GLU A 111 4.04 12.36 3.47
N LEU A 112 3.94 11.17 2.85
CA LEU A 112 3.62 11.05 1.43
C LEU A 112 2.17 11.48 1.14
N PRO A 113 1.90 12.10 -0.01
CA PRO A 113 0.56 12.37 -0.49
C PRO A 113 -0.33 11.14 -0.54
N GLY A 114 -1.63 11.31 -0.26
CA GLY A 114 -2.61 10.23 -0.25
C GLY A 114 -2.66 9.41 1.03
N GLN A 115 -1.87 9.76 2.06
CA GLN A 115 -1.88 9.05 3.34
C GLN A 115 -3.03 9.47 4.28
N GLU A 116 -3.63 10.64 4.06
CA GLU A 116 -4.71 11.15 4.92
C GLU A 116 -6.09 10.56 4.59
N GLU A 117 -6.29 10.05 3.40
CA GLU A 117 -7.36 9.09 3.14
C GLU A 117 -6.72 7.72 3.09
N THR A 118 -6.94 6.90 4.08
CA THR A 118 -6.71 5.47 4.08
C THR A 118 -6.94 4.88 2.68
N GLN A 119 -5.98 4.97 1.78
CA GLN A 119 -5.83 3.88 0.85
C GLN A 119 -5.46 2.72 1.75
N GLU A 120 -6.49 2.03 2.15
CA GLU A 120 -6.41 0.73 2.75
C GLU A 120 -5.63 -0.14 1.77
N TRP A 121 -4.29 -0.08 1.90
CA TRP A 121 -3.45 -1.03 1.20
C TRP A 121 -3.86 -2.38 1.75
N ASP A 122 -4.19 -3.29 0.87
CA ASP A 122 -4.37 -4.67 1.26
C ASP A 122 -3.15 -5.07 2.08
N LYS A 123 -3.37 -5.27 3.36
CA LYS A 123 -2.32 -5.79 4.23
C LYS A 123 -1.94 -7.19 3.72
N ILE A 124 -0.75 -7.63 4.07
CA ILE A 124 -0.37 -9.02 3.86
C ILE A 124 -1.55 -9.90 4.29
N PRO A 125 -1.96 -10.90 3.50
CA PRO A 125 -3.03 -11.81 3.87
C PRO A 125 -2.81 -12.36 5.26
N MET A 126 -3.80 -12.23 6.12
CA MET A 126 -3.73 -12.68 7.51
C MET A 126 -5.06 -13.25 7.99
N VAL A 127 -4.97 -14.14 8.96
CA VAL A 127 -6.12 -14.81 9.57
C VAL A 127 -5.93 -14.93 11.08
N MET A 128 -7.01 -14.74 11.81
CA MET A 128 -7.08 -14.99 13.25
C MET A 128 -7.58 -16.42 13.48
N VAL A 129 -6.83 -17.23 14.20
CA VAL A 129 -7.22 -18.59 14.63
C VAL A 129 -6.78 -18.79 16.08
N ASP A 130 -7.68 -19.25 16.94
CA ASP A 130 -7.47 -19.46 18.39
C ASP A 130 -6.84 -18.24 19.09
N GLY A 131 -7.33 -17.04 18.77
CA GLY A 131 -6.83 -15.79 19.34
C GLY A 131 -5.42 -15.40 18.88
N LYS A 132 -4.87 -16.07 17.88
CA LYS A 132 -3.54 -15.79 17.31
C LYS A 132 -3.65 -15.33 15.88
N LEU A 133 -2.87 -14.31 15.53
CA LEU A 133 -2.82 -13.77 14.17
C LEU A 133 -1.68 -14.43 13.38
N TYR A 134 -2.04 -15.04 12.25
CA TYR A 134 -1.13 -15.69 11.33
C TYR A 134 -1.06 -14.88 10.02
N TYR A 135 0.15 -14.76 9.47
CA TYR A 135 0.45 -13.98 8.28
C TYR A 135 0.92 -14.88 7.15
N ASP A 136 0.47 -14.59 5.93
CA ASP A 136 0.98 -15.24 4.74
C ASP A 136 2.51 -15.08 4.62
N THR A 137 3.18 -16.20 4.41
CA THR A 137 4.64 -16.23 4.19
C THR A 137 5.01 -16.21 2.71
N GLY A 138 4.04 -16.30 1.80
CA GLY A 138 4.25 -16.48 0.36
C GLY A 138 4.83 -17.84 -0.01
N LYS A 139 4.93 -18.79 0.93
CA LYS A 139 5.52 -20.12 0.68
C LYS A 139 4.44 -21.17 0.54
N GLU A 140 4.62 -22.04 -0.46
CA GLU A 140 3.83 -23.28 -0.57
C GLU A 140 4.33 -24.31 0.44
N SER A 141 3.39 -25.07 1.00
CA SER A 141 3.72 -26.19 1.89
C SER A 141 4.43 -27.31 1.11
N THR A 142 5.45 -27.87 1.72
CA THR A 142 6.19 -29.03 1.19
C THR A 142 5.64 -30.38 1.67
N ILE A 143 4.57 -30.38 2.47
CA ILE A 143 3.98 -31.61 3.00
C ILE A 143 3.17 -32.31 1.90
N SER A 144 3.63 -33.47 1.50
CA SER A 144 3.02 -34.27 0.42
C SER A 144 1.95 -35.27 0.89
N GLY A 145 1.96 -35.64 2.16
CA GLY A 145 1.02 -36.60 2.74
C GLY A 145 0.12 -35.94 3.79
N ARG A 146 -1.16 -35.74 3.48
CA ARG A 146 -2.13 -35.14 4.41
C ARG A 146 -3.20 -36.14 4.80
N CYS A 147 -3.68 -36.08 6.02
CA CYS A 147 -4.69 -37.01 6.53
C CYS A 147 -6.10 -36.77 5.98
N GLY A 148 -6.31 -35.69 5.21
CA GLY A 148 -7.61 -35.35 4.64
C GLY A 148 -8.64 -34.81 5.66
N VAL A 149 -8.25 -34.66 6.93
CA VAL A 149 -9.09 -34.02 7.95
C VAL A 149 -8.63 -32.57 8.09
N MET A 150 -9.56 -31.64 7.99
CA MET A 150 -9.31 -30.22 8.21
C MET A 150 -9.48 -29.86 9.67
N ASP A 151 -8.64 -28.98 10.19
CA ASP A 151 -8.72 -28.54 11.59
C ASP A 151 -9.72 -27.39 11.74
N GLY A 152 -10.02 -26.66 10.67
CA GLY A 152 -11.03 -25.63 10.65
C GLY A 152 -11.25 -24.99 9.28
N GLU A 153 -12.14 -24.01 9.26
CA GLU A 153 -12.53 -23.24 8.07
C GLU A 153 -12.61 -21.75 8.43
N ILE A 154 -12.20 -20.89 7.51
CA ILE A 154 -12.32 -19.43 7.62
C ILE A 154 -13.75 -19.05 7.28
N THR A 155 -14.50 -18.60 8.29
CA THR A 155 -15.95 -18.39 8.20
C THR A 155 -16.38 -16.93 8.06
N SER A 156 -15.47 -15.98 8.28
CA SER A 156 -15.75 -14.55 8.13
C SER A 156 -14.55 -13.80 7.58
N SER A 157 -14.79 -12.63 7.00
CA SER A 157 -13.74 -11.74 6.51
C SER A 157 -13.98 -10.30 6.92
N VAL A 158 -12.89 -9.54 6.97
CA VAL A 158 -12.86 -8.08 7.00
C VAL A 158 -12.30 -7.58 5.66
N ASP A 159 -12.26 -6.28 5.47
CA ASP A 159 -11.61 -5.68 4.31
C ASP A 159 -10.10 -6.03 4.28
N GLY A 160 -9.50 -6.07 3.07
CA GLY A 160 -8.09 -6.41 2.87
C GLY A 160 -7.12 -5.54 3.67
N SER A 161 -7.51 -4.31 3.96
CA SER A 161 -6.78 -3.32 4.76
C SER A 161 -6.96 -3.48 6.27
N GLU A 162 -7.96 -4.21 6.72
CA GLU A 162 -8.27 -4.40 8.14
C GLU A 162 -7.51 -5.58 8.75
N ILE A 163 -7.34 -5.56 10.06
CA ILE A 163 -6.76 -6.67 10.81
C ILE A 163 -7.89 -7.55 11.36
N PRO A 164 -7.91 -8.87 11.08
CA PRO A 164 -8.86 -9.79 11.68
C PRO A 164 -8.79 -9.75 13.21
N THR A 165 -9.95 -9.71 13.85
CA THR A 165 -10.08 -9.59 15.30
C THR A 165 -10.88 -10.72 15.94
N LYS A 166 -11.46 -11.62 15.14
CA LYS A 166 -12.27 -12.75 15.58
C LYS A 166 -11.67 -14.05 15.06
N ASP A 167 -11.85 -15.12 15.81
CA ASP A 167 -11.41 -16.44 15.36
C ASP A 167 -12.09 -16.84 14.04
N ASN A 168 -11.32 -17.50 13.19
CA ASN A 168 -11.72 -17.91 11.83
C ASN A 168 -12.13 -16.72 10.93
N GLN A 169 -11.52 -15.57 11.17
CA GLN A 169 -11.69 -14.36 10.35
C GLN A 169 -10.39 -14.03 9.60
N SER A 170 -10.49 -13.70 8.32
CA SER A 170 -9.37 -13.28 7.50
C SER A 170 -9.58 -11.88 6.92
N ASN A 171 -8.55 -11.32 6.29
CA ASN A 171 -8.65 -10.13 5.44
C ASN A 171 -8.55 -10.46 3.93
N PHE A 172 -8.65 -11.73 3.54
CA PHE A 172 -8.52 -12.18 2.15
C PHE A 172 -9.71 -13.06 1.67
N GLY A 173 -10.80 -13.13 2.43
CA GLY A 173 -12.03 -13.84 2.06
C GLY A 173 -12.37 -15.01 2.99
N THR A 174 -13.37 -15.80 2.61
CA THR A 174 -13.94 -16.90 3.41
C THR A 174 -14.04 -18.20 2.63
N GLY A 175 -14.33 -19.31 3.31
CA GLY A 175 -14.51 -20.62 2.69
C GLY A 175 -13.21 -21.38 2.46
N PHE A 176 -12.10 -20.93 3.05
CA PHE A 176 -10.82 -21.63 2.99
C PHE A 176 -10.68 -22.56 4.19
N GLU A 177 -10.35 -23.81 3.92
CA GLU A 177 -10.04 -24.80 4.96
C GLU A 177 -8.56 -24.70 5.36
N TYR A 178 -8.25 -25.00 6.62
CA TYR A 178 -6.88 -25.01 7.12
C TYR A 178 -6.54 -26.24 7.95
N GLN A 179 -5.24 -26.49 8.07
CA GLN A 179 -4.64 -27.46 8.99
C GLN A 179 -3.56 -26.79 9.83
N TYR A 180 -3.39 -27.20 11.08
CA TYR A 180 -2.24 -26.78 11.88
C TYR A 180 -0.96 -27.37 11.32
N GLY A 181 0.03 -26.52 11.14
CA GLY A 181 1.40 -26.89 10.76
C GLY A 181 2.30 -27.10 11.97
N ALA A 182 3.60 -27.22 11.72
CA ALA A 182 4.62 -27.23 12.77
C ALA A 182 4.95 -25.79 13.22
N ASP A 183 5.52 -25.64 14.41
CA ASP A 183 6.21 -24.42 14.87
C ASP A 183 5.41 -23.10 14.73
N ASN A 184 4.19 -23.06 15.27
CA ASN A 184 3.30 -21.89 15.21
C ASN A 184 2.88 -21.48 13.79
N THR A 185 2.72 -22.44 12.89
CA THR A 185 2.17 -22.23 11.56
C THR A 185 0.79 -22.83 11.40
N ILE A 186 0.03 -22.31 10.46
CA ILE A 186 -1.14 -22.96 9.87
C ILE A 186 -0.94 -23.02 8.37
N GLU A 187 -1.57 -23.99 7.73
CA GLU A 187 -1.52 -24.13 6.29
C GLU A 187 -2.94 -24.05 5.76
N ILE A 188 -3.15 -23.11 4.83
CA ILE A 188 -4.47 -22.80 4.27
C ILE A 188 -4.53 -23.28 2.84
N PHE A 189 -5.61 -23.97 2.48
CA PHE A 189 -5.83 -24.45 1.12
C PHE A 189 -6.47 -23.36 0.27
N MET A 190 -5.70 -22.78 -0.68
CA MET A 190 -6.13 -21.71 -1.57
C MET A 190 -5.60 -21.94 -2.98
N ASN A 191 -6.43 -21.71 -3.99
CA ASN A 191 -6.05 -21.82 -5.41
C ASN A 191 -5.36 -23.16 -5.75
N GLU A 192 -5.92 -24.27 -5.24
CA GLU A 192 -5.39 -25.63 -5.41
C GLU A 192 -4.01 -25.88 -4.79
N LYS A 193 -3.57 -25.01 -3.86
CA LYS A 193 -2.28 -25.08 -3.17
C LYS A 193 -2.46 -24.90 -1.68
N TRP A 194 -1.53 -25.47 -0.91
CA TRP A 194 -1.40 -25.24 0.51
C TRP A 194 -0.38 -24.14 0.77
N ILE A 195 -0.85 -23.02 1.34
CA ILE A 195 0.00 -21.85 1.64
C ILE A 195 0.28 -21.83 3.14
N VAL A 196 1.54 -21.57 3.49
CA VAL A 196 2.00 -21.52 4.89
C VAL A 196 1.77 -20.12 5.43
N PHE A 197 1.05 -20.05 6.54
CA PHE A 197 0.86 -18.85 7.36
C PHE A 197 1.59 -19.03 8.69
N GLU A 198 2.30 -18.02 9.17
CA GLU A 198 3.12 -18.05 10.36
C GLU A 198 2.68 -17.01 11.39
N GLN A 199 2.62 -17.39 12.66
CA GLN A 199 2.43 -16.45 13.75
C GLN A 199 3.69 -15.60 13.92
N ARG A 200 3.56 -14.26 13.87
CA ARG A 200 4.65 -13.33 14.16
C ARG A 200 4.57 -12.88 15.60
N GLU A 201 5.64 -13.07 16.36
CA GLU A 201 5.77 -12.50 17.70
C GLU A 201 5.97 -10.98 17.56
N GLY A 202 5.07 -10.17 18.15
CA GLY A 202 5.34 -8.75 18.34
C GLY A 202 4.33 -7.72 17.85
N ALA A 203 3.15 -8.08 17.40
CA ALA A 203 2.10 -7.11 17.07
C ALA A 203 0.82 -7.32 17.90
N GLY A 204 0.91 -7.24 19.22
CA GLY A 204 -0.29 -7.28 20.05
C GLY A 204 -0.01 -7.41 21.54
N ASN A 205 -0.30 -6.34 22.28
CA ASN A 205 -0.42 -6.27 23.74
C ASN A 205 0.84 -6.29 24.59
N GLN A 206 1.53 -5.17 24.68
CA GLN A 206 2.07 -4.74 25.95
C GLN A 206 0.97 -4.07 26.79
N VAL A 207 0.10 -4.85 27.41
CA VAL A 207 -0.60 -4.43 28.61
C VAL A 207 0.41 -4.59 29.74
N ARG A 208 1.10 -3.50 30.10
CA ARG A 208 1.84 -3.42 31.36
C ARG A 208 0.82 -3.48 32.48
N TYR A 209 0.74 -4.60 33.16
CA TYR A 209 0.24 -4.62 34.53
C TYR A 209 1.26 -3.87 35.39
N GLY A 210 0.93 -2.62 35.71
CA GLY A 210 1.64 -1.84 36.71
C GLY A 210 1.39 -2.42 38.07
N ASP A 211 2.48 -2.63 38.80
CA ASP A 211 2.53 -2.98 40.20
C ASP A 211 1.58 -2.14 41.05
N ARG A 212 0.80 -2.82 41.87
CA ARG A 212 0.28 -2.29 43.11
C ARG A 212 0.92 -3.07 44.22
N MET A 213 1.79 -2.43 44.93
CA MET A 213 1.92 -2.54 46.38
C MET A 213 1.89 -1.13 46.96
#